data_9b82ecfea1ce38ad631503a02123bb66
#
_entry.id   9b82ecfea1ce38ad631503a02123bb66
#
_cell.length_a   1.000
_cell.length_b   1.000
_cell.length_c   1.000
_cell.angle_alpha   90.00
_cell.angle_beta   90.00
_cell.angle_gamma   90.00
#
_symmetry.space_group_name_H-M   'P 1'
#
loop_
_entity.id
_entity.type
_entity.pdbx_description
1 polymer ?
#
loop_
_entity_poly.entity_id
_entity_poly.type
_entity_poly.pdbx_seq_one_letter_code
_entity_poly.pdbx_strand_id
1 'polypeptide(L)'
;LLSEHVVCPTLDVDSAFAFRGKGVFRTGGAWARDVARGHWGKAGRRIKVALGSAPDPFDTYESVVHAHWERGMETTWFFLMAEFARFDKGLPPRSPALATLMQGLGRTEGNTVQWHPGYAAASDERKMTSEHNIFAAVMGHYPTASRQHYLRLVPSTTRRNLIGLGVLNDHTEGHASRTGWRGGFARTRPWYDLEREELTPLQLHPFAAMDATYLRYLNVP
;
A
#
# COMPACT_ATOMS: atom_id res chain seq x y z
N LEU A 1 8.68 30.58 15.54
CA LEU A 1 7.43 29.85 15.39
C LEU A 1 7.76 28.37 15.40
N LEU A 2 7.51 27.68 16.53
CA LEU A 2 7.60 26.23 16.61
C LEU A 2 6.40 25.69 15.81
N SER A 3 6.65 25.06 14.69
CA SER A 3 5.61 24.32 13.96
C SER A 3 5.16 23.14 14.82
N GLU A 4 3.88 23.01 15.05
CA GLU A 4 3.34 21.81 15.69
C GLU A 4 3.75 20.57 14.87
N HIS A 5 4.25 19.55 15.56
CA HIS A 5 4.57 18.28 14.92
C HIS A 5 3.28 17.47 14.75
N VAL A 6 2.87 17.26 13.51
CA VAL A 6 1.74 16.41 13.17
C VAL A 6 2.26 15.03 12.78
N VAL A 7 1.72 14.00 13.40
CA VAL A 7 1.99 12.60 13.02
C VAL A 7 0.93 12.17 12.01
N CYS A 8 1.35 11.85 10.80
CA CYS A 8 0.48 11.36 9.73
C CYS A 8 0.80 9.88 9.45
N PRO A 9 0.13 8.93 10.09
CA PRO A 9 0.34 7.51 9.84
C PRO A 9 -0.06 7.15 8.42
N THR A 10 0.78 6.35 7.77
CA THR A 10 0.52 5.81 6.43
C THR A 10 0.75 4.31 6.44
N LEU A 11 -0.16 3.54 5.84
CA LEU A 11 -0.11 2.08 5.83
C LEU A 11 -0.13 1.55 4.40
N ASP A 12 0.82 0.66 4.09
CA ASP A 12 0.88 -0.05 2.82
C ASP A 12 0.13 -1.39 2.95
N VAL A 13 -0.91 -1.57 2.15
CA VAL A 13 -1.74 -2.76 2.16
C VAL A 13 -1.38 -3.64 0.97
N ASP A 14 -0.28 -4.39 1.10
CA ASP A 14 0.20 -5.33 0.08
C ASP A 14 -0.74 -6.52 -0.10
N SER A 15 -1.40 -6.96 0.95
CA SER A 15 -2.38 -8.04 0.93
C SER A 15 -3.47 -7.78 1.96
N ALA A 16 -4.62 -7.32 1.51
CA ALA A 16 -5.73 -6.92 2.37
C ALA A 16 -6.21 -8.04 3.31
N PHE A 17 -6.14 -9.31 2.88
CA PHE A 17 -6.52 -10.47 3.68
C PHE A 17 -5.52 -11.61 3.55
N ALA A 18 -5.32 -12.37 4.63
CA ALA A 18 -4.46 -13.55 4.63
C ALA A 18 -5.06 -14.70 3.81
N PHE A 19 -6.38 -14.91 3.90
CA PHE A 19 -7.07 -16.05 3.31
C PHE A 19 -8.27 -15.65 2.45
N ARG A 20 -9.04 -14.64 2.85
CA ARG A 20 -10.26 -14.18 2.19
C ARG A 20 -9.97 -13.52 0.83
N GLY A 21 -10.86 -13.70 -0.15
CA GLY A 21 -10.80 -12.99 -1.43
C GLY A 21 -9.73 -13.44 -2.43
N LYS A 22 -8.96 -14.49 -2.14
CA LYS A 22 -7.85 -14.96 -2.99
C LYS A 22 -8.27 -15.89 -4.15
N GLY A 23 -9.55 -16.16 -4.29
CA GLY A 23 -10.09 -17.09 -5.28
C GLY A 23 -9.91 -18.57 -4.90
N VAL A 24 -10.76 -19.44 -5.48
CA VAL A 24 -10.83 -20.86 -5.10
C VAL A 24 -9.54 -21.60 -5.42
N PHE A 25 -8.95 -21.38 -6.59
CA PHE A 25 -7.71 -22.07 -7.01
C PHE A 25 -6.50 -21.70 -6.14
N ARG A 26 -6.31 -20.42 -5.82
CA ARG A 26 -5.23 -19.97 -4.92
C ARG A 26 -5.43 -20.49 -3.50
N THR A 27 -6.68 -20.50 -3.04
CA THR A 27 -7.03 -20.98 -1.69
C THR A 27 -6.80 -22.47 -1.59
N GLY A 28 -7.28 -23.29 -2.57
CA GLY A 28 -7.10 -24.73 -2.62
C GLY A 28 -5.64 -25.14 -2.74
N GLY A 29 -4.88 -24.53 -3.66
CA GLY A 29 -3.47 -24.81 -3.83
C GLY A 29 -2.64 -24.42 -2.60
N ALA A 30 -2.98 -23.33 -1.92
CA ALA A 30 -2.31 -22.94 -0.69
C ALA A 30 -2.68 -23.86 0.49
N TRP A 31 -3.94 -24.31 0.56
CA TRP A 31 -4.39 -25.31 1.54
C TRP A 31 -3.62 -26.63 1.37
N ALA A 32 -3.59 -27.18 0.14
CA ALA A 32 -2.86 -28.41 -0.15
C ALA A 32 -1.38 -28.32 0.23
N ARG A 33 -0.75 -27.19 -0.02
CA ARG A 33 0.63 -26.92 0.39
C ARG A 33 0.81 -26.85 1.90
N ASP A 34 -0.11 -26.19 2.61
CA ASP A 34 -0.09 -26.11 4.07
C ASP A 34 -0.22 -27.50 4.67
N VAL A 35 -1.11 -28.36 4.15
CA VAL A 35 -1.28 -29.78 4.55
C VAL A 35 -0.01 -30.58 4.26
N ALA A 36 0.54 -30.52 3.03
CA ALA A 36 1.74 -31.25 2.65
C ALA A 36 2.98 -30.88 3.48
N ARG A 37 2.99 -29.68 4.08
CA ARG A 37 4.07 -29.20 4.97
C ARG A 37 3.79 -29.44 6.46
N GLY A 38 2.71 -30.14 6.80
CA GLY A 38 2.32 -30.40 8.19
C GLY A 38 1.77 -29.17 8.94
N HIS A 39 1.42 -28.10 8.24
CA HIS A 39 0.86 -26.88 8.84
C HIS A 39 -0.66 -26.98 9.05
N TRP A 40 -1.10 -28.02 9.78
CA TRP A 40 -2.52 -28.36 9.98
C TRP A 40 -3.34 -27.23 10.60
N GLY A 41 -2.79 -26.52 11.58
CA GLY A 41 -3.44 -25.37 12.22
C GLY A 41 -3.74 -24.24 11.21
N LYS A 42 -2.80 -23.95 10.32
CA LYS A 42 -2.96 -22.94 9.25
C LYS A 42 -3.95 -23.38 8.20
N ALA A 43 -3.90 -24.66 7.80
CA ALA A 43 -4.86 -25.25 6.86
C ALA A 43 -6.29 -25.21 7.42
N GLY A 44 -6.49 -25.58 8.68
CA GLY A 44 -7.77 -25.51 9.38
C GLY A 44 -8.29 -24.07 9.51
N ARG A 45 -7.42 -23.12 9.89
CA ARG A 45 -7.79 -21.70 9.98
C ARG A 45 -8.22 -21.13 8.64
N ARG A 46 -7.54 -21.49 7.54
CA ARG A 46 -7.92 -21.11 6.18
C ARG A 46 -9.34 -21.53 5.83
N ILE A 47 -9.72 -22.77 6.16
CA ILE A 47 -11.09 -23.28 5.94
C ILE A 47 -12.09 -22.50 6.80
N LYS A 48 -11.82 -22.31 8.09
CA LYS A 48 -12.70 -21.55 8.99
C LYS A 48 -12.97 -20.13 8.48
N VAL A 49 -11.93 -19.42 8.01
CA VAL A 49 -12.06 -18.10 7.43
C VAL A 49 -12.85 -18.14 6.11
N ALA A 50 -12.60 -19.14 5.26
CA ALA A 50 -13.33 -19.31 4.00
C ALA A 50 -14.84 -19.58 4.22
N LEU A 51 -15.19 -20.27 5.30
CA LEU A 51 -16.57 -20.54 5.72
C LEU A 51 -17.19 -19.42 6.58
N GLY A 52 -16.47 -18.33 6.84
CA GLY A 52 -16.94 -17.22 7.67
C GLY A 52 -17.03 -17.54 9.17
N SER A 53 -16.50 -18.69 9.63
CA SER A 53 -16.54 -19.13 11.03
C SER A 53 -15.35 -18.64 11.87
N ALA A 54 -14.42 -17.91 11.28
CA ALA A 54 -13.33 -17.24 11.98
C ALA A 54 -12.94 -15.94 11.23
N PRO A 55 -12.46 -14.91 11.96
CA PRO A 55 -11.94 -13.70 11.34
C PRO A 55 -10.64 -13.97 10.57
N ASP A 56 -10.43 -13.22 9.49
CA ASP A 56 -9.16 -13.27 8.77
C ASP A 56 -8.05 -12.63 9.63
N PRO A 57 -6.85 -13.24 9.74
CA PRO A 57 -5.78 -12.69 10.57
C PRO A 57 -5.30 -11.29 10.21
N PHE A 58 -5.51 -10.85 8.96
CA PHE A 58 -5.13 -9.52 8.50
C PHE A 58 -6.28 -8.51 8.58
N ASP A 59 -7.47 -8.94 8.96
CA ASP A 59 -8.64 -8.06 9.12
C ASP A 59 -8.60 -7.33 10.45
N THR A 60 -7.63 -6.42 10.58
CA THR A 60 -7.38 -5.59 11.78
C THR A 60 -7.69 -4.12 11.53
N TYR A 61 -8.32 -3.80 10.40
CA TYR A 61 -8.54 -2.43 9.94
C TYR A 61 -9.32 -1.57 10.94
N GLU A 62 -10.41 -2.11 11.46
CA GLU A 62 -11.24 -1.42 12.46
C GLU A 62 -10.45 -1.07 13.72
N SER A 63 -9.62 -2.00 14.21
CA SER A 63 -8.77 -1.77 15.38
C SER A 63 -7.74 -0.67 15.15
N VAL A 64 -7.15 -0.63 13.94
CA VAL A 64 -6.17 0.40 13.56
C VAL A 64 -6.85 1.77 13.42
N VAL A 65 -7.99 1.82 12.73
CA VAL A 65 -8.80 3.04 12.58
C VAL A 65 -9.16 3.60 13.96
N HIS A 66 -9.66 2.75 14.85
CA HIS A 66 -10.04 3.17 16.20
C HIS A 66 -8.83 3.71 17.00
N ALA A 67 -7.69 3.01 16.96
CA ALA A 67 -6.48 3.42 17.66
C ALA A 67 -5.92 4.76 17.16
N HIS A 68 -6.03 5.05 15.86
CA HIS A 68 -5.60 6.32 15.28
C HIS A 68 -6.62 7.44 15.60
N TRP A 69 -7.91 7.13 15.47
CA TRP A 69 -8.97 8.08 15.78
C TRP A 69 -8.93 8.58 17.24
N GLU A 70 -8.72 7.67 18.21
CA GLU A 70 -8.55 8.02 19.62
C GLU A 70 -7.38 9.00 19.87
N ARG A 71 -6.42 9.07 18.96
CA ARG A 71 -5.25 9.94 19.02
C ARG A 71 -5.35 11.18 18.13
N GLY A 72 -6.51 11.39 17.49
CA GLY A 72 -6.72 12.49 16.55
C GLY A 72 -5.84 12.41 15.31
N MET A 73 -5.45 11.20 14.88
CA MET A 73 -4.57 10.99 13.72
C MET A 73 -5.38 10.70 12.47
N GLU A 74 -5.10 11.40 11.37
CA GLU A 74 -5.59 11.06 10.04
C GLU A 74 -4.70 9.98 9.40
N THR A 75 -5.31 8.99 8.78
CA THR A 75 -4.60 7.82 8.23
C THR A 75 -4.71 7.76 6.73
N THR A 76 -3.58 7.59 6.04
CA THR A 76 -3.56 7.28 4.61
C THR A 76 -3.24 5.81 4.37
N TRP A 77 -4.12 5.13 3.65
CA TRP A 77 -4.01 3.72 3.28
C TRP A 77 -3.61 3.59 1.82
N PHE A 78 -2.46 3.01 1.53
CA PHE A 78 -1.99 2.73 0.17
C PHE A 78 -2.30 1.28 -0.21
N PHE A 79 -3.24 1.06 -1.12
CA PHE A 79 -3.65 -0.28 -1.53
C PHE A 79 -2.96 -0.74 -2.81
N LEU A 80 -2.39 -1.96 -2.76
CA LEU A 80 -1.75 -2.59 -3.91
C LEU A 80 -2.81 -2.96 -4.96
N MET A 81 -2.71 -2.34 -6.15
CA MET A 81 -3.66 -2.53 -7.26
C MET A 81 -3.06 -3.36 -8.39
N ALA A 82 -1.95 -4.04 -8.15
CA ALA A 82 -1.30 -4.90 -9.14
C ALA A 82 -1.94 -6.28 -9.23
N GLU A 83 -1.91 -6.86 -10.43
CA GLU A 83 -2.20 -8.27 -10.64
C GLU A 83 -1.15 -9.14 -9.95
N PHE A 84 -1.54 -10.38 -9.61
CA PHE A 84 -0.66 -11.31 -8.92
C PHE A 84 0.60 -11.61 -9.73
N ALA A 85 1.77 -11.28 -9.18
CA ALA A 85 3.07 -11.45 -9.82
C ALA A 85 4.14 -11.92 -8.81
N ARG A 86 5.38 -12.01 -9.26
CA ARG A 86 6.50 -12.45 -8.41
C ARG A 86 6.64 -11.62 -7.14
N PHE A 87 6.52 -10.32 -7.25
CA PHE A 87 6.66 -9.37 -6.14
C PHE A 87 5.30 -8.94 -5.59
N ASP A 88 4.26 -8.91 -6.41
CA ASP A 88 2.92 -8.45 -6.07
C ASP A 88 2.05 -9.64 -5.65
N LYS A 89 1.82 -9.81 -4.34
CA LYS A 89 1.11 -10.98 -3.77
C LYS A 89 -0.29 -10.65 -3.25
N GLY A 90 -0.78 -9.47 -3.58
CA GLY A 90 -2.09 -8.97 -3.16
C GLY A 90 -3.29 -9.81 -3.60
N LEU A 91 -4.47 -9.33 -3.30
CA LEU A 91 -5.71 -9.82 -3.87
C LEU A 91 -5.80 -9.40 -5.34
N PRO A 92 -6.64 -10.08 -6.15
CA PRO A 92 -6.98 -9.54 -7.45
C PRO A 92 -7.54 -8.11 -7.29
N PRO A 93 -7.03 -7.12 -8.04
CA PRO A 93 -7.35 -5.71 -7.79
C PRO A 93 -8.84 -5.36 -8.03
N ARG A 94 -9.55 -6.22 -8.79
CA ARG A 94 -11.01 -6.12 -9.02
C ARG A 94 -11.82 -7.02 -8.07
N SER A 95 -11.21 -7.57 -7.02
CA SER A 95 -11.90 -8.42 -6.05
C SER A 95 -12.99 -7.64 -5.30
N PRO A 96 -14.24 -8.14 -5.22
CA PRO A 96 -15.29 -7.49 -4.44
C PRO A 96 -14.89 -7.26 -2.97
N ALA A 97 -14.17 -8.21 -2.37
CA ALA A 97 -13.71 -8.09 -0.99
C ALA A 97 -12.73 -6.91 -0.80
N LEU A 98 -11.84 -6.68 -1.79
CA LEU A 98 -10.93 -5.54 -1.78
C LEU A 98 -11.70 -4.23 -1.97
N ALA A 99 -12.61 -4.19 -2.94
CA ALA A 99 -13.43 -3.00 -3.22
C ALA A 99 -14.27 -2.59 -2.00
N THR A 100 -14.94 -3.55 -1.35
CA THR A 100 -15.72 -3.29 -0.13
C THR A 100 -14.86 -2.70 0.98
N LEU A 101 -13.67 -3.25 1.21
CA LEU A 101 -12.74 -2.75 2.23
C LEU A 101 -12.26 -1.33 1.90
N MET A 102 -11.77 -1.10 0.68
CA MET A 102 -11.28 0.21 0.26
C MET A 102 -12.34 1.29 0.35
N GLN A 103 -13.55 1.01 -0.17
CA GLN A 103 -14.68 1.93 -0.10
C GLN A 103 -15.17 2.16 1.33
N GLY A 104 -15.14 1.13 2.18
CA GLY A 104 -15.47 1.23 3.59
C GLY A 104 -14.54 2.20 4.31
N LEU A 105 -13.23 1.99 4.17
CA LEU A 105 -12.21 2.87 4.76
C LEU A 105 -12.30 4.30 4.22
N GLY A 106 -12.49 4.47 2.91
CA GLY A 106 -12.60 5.79 2.29
C GLY A 106 -13.85 6.59 2.69
N ARG A 107 -14.88 5.94 3.28
CA ARG A 107 -16.06 6.60 3.85
C ARG A 107 -15.91 6.89 5.34
N THR A 108 -14.92 6.32 5.99
CA THR A 108 -14.67 6.52 7.42
C THR A 108 -13.89 7.80 7.63
N GLU A 109 -14.41 8.70 8.45
CA GLU A 109 -13.78 9.98 8.77
C GLU A 109 -12.33 9.81 9.24
N GLY A 110 -11.45 10.72 8.86
CA GLY A 110 -10.03 10.67 9.19
C GLY A 110 -9.24 9.62 8.39
N ASN A 111 -9.86 8.95 7.40
CA ASN A 111 -9.18 7.94 6.58
C ASN A 111 -9.19 8.33 5.10
N THR A 112 -8.04 8.22 4.46
CA THR A 112 -7.89 8.44 3.03
C THR A 112 -7.33 7.18 2.37
N VAL A 113 -7.97 6.72 1.30
CA VAL A 113 -7.52 5.57 0.52
C VAL A 113 -6.81 6.06 -0.73
N GLN A 114 -5.58 5.59 -0.93
CA GLN A 114 -4.70 5.97 -2.02
C GLN A 114 -4.06 4.75 -2.68
N TRP A 115 -3.32 4.98 -3.74
CA TRP A 115 -2.81 3.94 -4.62
C TRP A 115 -1.40 3.49 -4.27
N HIS A 116 -1.21 2.15 -4.21
CA HIS A 116 0.09 1.48 -4.13
C HIS A 116 0.39 0.82 -5.47
N PRO A 117 1.10 1.47 -6.39
CA PRO A 117 1.47 0.87 -7.68
C PRO A 117 2.33 -0.37 -7.50
N GLY A 118 2.08 -1.41 -8.31
CA GLY A 118 2.83 -2.64 -8.27
C GLY A 118 4.30 -2.50 -8.67
N TYR A 119 5.09 -3.51 -8.32
CA TYR A 119 6.53 -3.50 -8.55
C TYR A 119 6.93 -3.20 -10.00
N ALA A 120 6.21 -3.78 -10.96
CA ALA A 120 6.51 -3.58 -12.39
C ALA A 120 6.03 -2.22 -12.90
N ALA A 121 5.00 -1.62 -12.30
CA ALA A 121 4.46 -0.32 -12.72
C ALA A 121 5.49 0.81 -12.62
N ALA A 122 6.46 0.71 -11.69
CA ALA A 122 7.52 1.71 -11.57
C ALA A 122 8.32 1.94 -12.86
N SER A 123 8.41 0.93 -13.75
CA SER A 123 9.15 1.00 -15.01
C SER A 123 8.31 0.71 -16.26
N ASP A 124 7.02 0.45 -16.11
CA ASP A 124 6.10 0.09 -17.19
C ASP A 124 4.87 1.01 -17.13
N GLU A 125 4.86 2.00 -18.00
CA GLU A 125 3.80 3.00 -18.09
C GLU A 125 2.42 2.38 -18.35
N ARG A 126 2.34 1.32 -19.18
CA ARG A 126 1.07 0.65 -19.49
C ARG A 126 0.48 -0.02 -18.25
N LYS A 127 1.34 -0.68 -17.46
CA LYS A 127 0.91 -1.27 -16.18
C LYS A 127 0.50 -0.20 -15.20
N MET A 128 1.28 0.88 -15.09
CA MET A 128 0.97 2.01 -14.23
C MET A 128 -0.40 2.61 -14.58
N THR A 129 -0.66 2.89 -15.85
CA THR A 129 -1.95 3.39 -16.35
C THR A 129 -3.09 2.41 -16.09
N SER A 130 -2.87 1.11 -16.33
CA SER A 130 -3.88 0.08 -16.08
C SER A 130 -4.28 0.01 -14.60
N GLU A 131 -3.30 -0.02 -13.68
CA GLU A 131 -3.55 -0.05 -12.24
C GLU A 131 -4.24 1.22 -11.73
N HIS A 132 -3.84 2.39 -12.24
CA HIS A 132 -4.47 3.69 -11.97
C HIS A 132 -5.96 3.70 -12.36
N ASN A 133 -6.28 3.18 -13.55
CA ASN A 133 -7.67 3.06 -14.01
C ASN A 133 -8.48 2.03 -13.20
N ILE A 134 -7.85 0.94 -12.75
CA ILE A 134 -8.50 -0.04 -11.88
C ILE A 134 -8.82 0.59 -10.51
N PHE A 135 -7.89 1.36 -9.94
CA PHE A 135 -8.15 2.11 -8.71
C PHE A 135 -9.37 3.03 -8.87
N ALA A 136 -9.40 3.81 -9.95
CA ALA A 136 -10.52 4.72 -10.22
C ALA A 136 -11.85 3.99 -10.39
N ALA A 137 -11.84 2.85 -11.07
CA ALA A 137 -13.04 2.01 -11.23
C ALA A 137 -13.56 1.43 -9.89
N VAL A 138 -12.66 1.15 -8.93
CA VAL A 138 -13.01 0.65 -7.60
C VAL A 138 -13.50 1.77 -6.69
N MET A 139 -12.81 2.92 -6.68
CA MET A 139 -13.08 4.01 -5.73
C MET A 139 -14.10 5.04 -6.23
N GLY A 140 -14.35 5.10 -7.56
CA GLY A 140 -15.19 6.12 -8.18
C GLY A 140 -14.45 7.45 -8.44
N HIS A 141 -13.17 7.54 -8.13
CA HIS A 141 -12.31 8.71 -8.39
C HIS A 141 -10.86 8.26 -8.61
N TYR A 142 -10.08 9.08 -9.29
CA TYR A 142 -8.65 8.82 -9.47
C TYR A 142 -7.86 9.07 -8.17
N PRO A 143 -6.74 8.35 -7.96
CA PRO A 143 -5.86 8.60 -6.82
C PRO A 143 -5.12 9.92 -7.00
N THR A 144 -4.94 10.66 -5.92
CA THR A 144 -4.14 11.90 -5.89
C THR A 144 -2.76 11.71 -5.29
N ALA A 145 -2.56 10.57 -4.62
CA ALA A 145 -1.30 10.18 -4.00
C ALA A 145 -0.94 8.74 -4.32
N SER A 146 0.36 8.44 -4.28
CA SER A 146 0.87 7.08 -4.43
C SER A 146 2.09 6.81 -3.56
N ARG A 147 2.33 5.52 -3.27
CA ARG A 147 3.58 4.99 -2.75
C ARG A 147 3.95 3.76 -3.54
N GLN A 148 5.13 3.74 -4.17
CA GLN A 148 5.55 2.63 -5.01
C GLN A 148 5.87 1.38 -4.18
N HIS A 149 5.39 0.22 -4.61
CA HIS A 149 5.66 -1.06 -3.95
C HIS A 149 7.17 -1.33 -3.92
N TYR A 150 7.68 -1.79 -2.77
CA TYR A 150 9.11 -1.90 -2.45
C TYR A 150 9.87 -0.57 -2.50
N LEU A 151 9.21 0.57 -2.45
CA LEU A 151 9.82 1.90 -2.63
C LEU A 151 10.66 1.99 -3.92
N ARG A 152 10.23 1.22 -4.95
CA ARG A 152 10.94 1.11 -6.21
C ARG A 152 10.70 2.33 -7.08
N LEU A 153 11.76 3.05 -7.40
CA LEU A 153 11.76 4.17 -8.32
C LEU A 153 12.71 3.88 -9.48
N VAL A 154 12.26 4.12 -10.69
CA VAL A 154 13.13 4.34 -11.85
C VAL A 154 13.29 5.85 -11.97
N PRO A 155 14.50 6.38 -11.79
CA PRO A 155 14.72 7.83 -11.78
C PRO A 155 14.00 8.52 -12.96
N SER A 156 13.39 9.65 -12.70
CA SER A 156 12.62 10.47 -13.63
C SER A 156 11.39 9.77 -14.23
N THR A 157 11.51 8.56 -14.78
CA THR A 157 10.42 7.84 -15.48
C THR A 157 9.21 7.61 -14.58
N THR A 158 9.39 7.04 -13.39
CA THR A 158 8.28 6.75 -12.46
C THR A 158 7.51 8.03 -12.11
N ARG A 159 8.23 9.09 -11.76
CA ARG A 159 7.63 10.35 -11.33
C ARG A 159 6.96 11.12 -12.46
N ARG A 160 7.55 11.10 -13.66
CA ARG A 160 6.92 11.69 -14.86
C ARG A 160 5.61 10.99 -15.21
N ASN A 161 5.59 9.66 -15.11
CA ASN A 161 4.37 8.89 -15.34
C ASN A 161 3.29 9.21 -14.29
N LEU A 162 3.64 9.38 -13.02
CA LEU A 162 2.70 9.82 -11.98
C LEU A 162 2.10 11.18 -12.32
N ILE A 163 2.92 12.15 -12.70
CA ILE A 163 2.47 13.49 -13.13
C ILE A 163 1.52 13.39 -14.33
N GLY A 164 1.88 12.57 -15.34
CA GLY A 164 1.05 12.35 -16.53
C GLY A 164 -0.32 11.74 -16.22
N LEU A 165 -0.44 11.02 -15.11
CA LEU A 165 -1.70 10.46 -14.60
C LEU A 165 -2.43 11.38 -13.61
N GLY A 166 -1.91 12.57 -13.31
CA GLY A 166 -2.50 13.50 -12.35
C GLY A 166 -2.26 13.16 -10.89
N VAL A 167 -1.37 12.20 -10.59
CA VAL A 167 -0.95 11.87 -9.22
C VAL A 167 0.15 12.84 -8.80
N LEU A 168 -0.18 13.74 -7.89
CA LEU A 168 0.70 14.86 -7.52
C LEU A 168 1.34 14.74 -6.13
N ASN A 169 1.16 13.60 -5.46
CA ASN A 169 1.73 13.33 -4.14
C ASN A 169 2.43 11.97 -4.14
N ASP A 170 3.76 11.98 -4.04
CA ASP A 170 4.60 10.76 -4.01
C ASP A 170 5.13 10.52 -2.58
N HIS A 171 4.68 9.44 -1.96
CA HIS A 171 5.08 9.01 -0.63
C HIS A 171 6.19 7.94 -0.65
N THR A 172 6.91 7.82 -1.75
CA THR A 172 7.95 6.77 -1.92
C THR A 172 9.30 7.15 -1.32
N GLU A 173 9.48 8.39 -0.88
CA GLU A 173 10.77 8.92 -0.41
C GLU A 173 11.11 8.44 1.01
N GLY A 174 11.56 7.19 1.14
CA GLY A 174 11.98 6.59 2.39
C GLY A 174 12.93 5.41 2.19
N HIS A 175 13.44 4.89 3.29
CA HIS A 175 14.27 3.69 3.32
C HIS A 175 13.50 2.52 3.93
N ALA A 176 13.59 1.33 3.33
CA ALA A 176 13.04 0.12 3.93
C ALA A 176 13.98 -0.48 4.99
N SER A 177 15.29 -0.47 4.76
CA SER A 177 16.28 -1.20 5.56
C SER A 177 16.95 -0.39 6.68
N ARG A 178 16.66 0.90 6.78
CA ARG A 178 17.25 1.80 7.79
C ARG A 178 16.31 2.95 8.11
N THR A 179 16.49 3.58 9.26
CA THR A 179 15.82 4.83 9.62
C THR A 179 16.51 6.03 8.95
N GLY A 180 15.81 7.15 8.92
CA GLY A 180 16.30 8.43 8.39
C GLY A 180 15.66 8.81 7.05
N TRP A 181 15.91 10.01 6.63
CA TRP A 181 15.31 10.66 5.46
C TRP A 181 16.10 10.34 4.19
N ARG A 182 15.51 9.65 3.22
CA ARG A 182 16.18 9.22 1.98
C ARG A 182 16.74 10.39 1.17
N GLY A 183 16.00 11.48 1.08
CA GLY A 183 16.44 12.68 0.37
C GLY A 183 17.13 13.72 1.25
N GLY A 184 17.43 13.42 2.53
CA GLY A 184 18.00 14.38 3.48
C GLY A 184 17.01 15.45 3.97
N PHE A 185 15.72 15.35 3.65
CA PHE A 185 14.70 16.32 3.99
C PHE A 185 13.56 15.65 4.76
N ALA A 186 13.13 16.29 5.85
CA ALA A 186 12.03 15.85 6.70
C ALA A 186 10.68 16.45 6.31
N ARG A 187 10.66 17.40 5.38
CA ARG A 187 9.45 18.13 4.98
C ARG A 187 9.06 17.80 3.55
N THR A 188 7.79 17.89 3.25
CA THR A 188 7.27 17.85 1.88
C THR A 188 7.93 18.91 1.02
N ARG A 189 8.29 18.54 -0.19
CA ARG A 189 8.94 19.42 -1.16
C ARG A 189 8.55 19.05 -2.58
N PRO A 190 8.51 20.00 -3.51
CA PRO A 190 8.30 19.67 -4.93
C PRO A 190 9.48 18.87 -5.48
N TRP A 191 9.17 17.95 -6.40
CA TRP A 191 10.21 17.24 -7.13
C TRP A 191 10.80 18.14 -8.22
N TYR A 192 12.12 18.26 -8.25
CA TYR A 192 12.86 18.90 -9.34
C TYR A 192 13.33 17.83 -10.32
N ASP A 193 12.92 17.95 -11.59
CA ASP A 193 13.35 17.08 -12.66
C ASP A 193 14.70 17.52 -13.22
N LEU A 194 15.78 16.87 -12.78
CA LEU A 194 17.15 17.20 -13.17
C LEU A 194 17.43 17.04 -14.69
N GLU A 195 16.71 16.14 -15.37
CA GLU A 195 16.94 15.94 -16.82
C GLU A 195 16.27 17.04 -17.66
N ARG A 196 15.19 17.63 -17.15
CA ARG A 196 14.45 18.72 -17.80
C ARG A 196 14.78 20.07 -17.21
N GLU A 197 15.54 20.11 -16.14
CA GLU A 197 15.89 21.31 -15.38
C GLU A 197 14.65 22.13 -14.98
N GLU A 198 13.60 21.45 -14.52
CA GLU A 198 12.34 22.09 -14.18
C GLU A 198 11.79 21.67 -12.81
N LEU A 199 11.16 22.61 -12.14
CA LEU A 199 10.39 22.34 -10.92
C LEU A 199 9.02 21.80 -11.35
N THR A 200 8.66 20.64 -10.81
CA THR A 200 7.41 19.96 -11.16
C THR A 200 6.30 20.18 -10.11
N PRO A 201 5.03 19.94 -10.45
CA PRO A 201 3.95 20.02 -9.47
C PRO A 201 3.93 18.85 -8.46
N LEU A 202 4.71 17.78 -8.69
CA LEU A 202 4.73 16.59 -7.84
C LEU A 202 5.36 16.89 -6.48
N GLN A 203 4.60 16.67 -5.41
CA GLN A 203 5.07 16.81 -4.05
C GLN A 203 5.65 15.50 -3.54
N LEU A 204 6.87 15.54 -3.00
CA LEU A 204 7.53 14.41 -2.35
C LEU A 204 7.25 14.46 -0.85
N HIS A 205 6.64 13.41 -0.33
CA HIS A 205 6.32 13.24 1.10
C HIS A 205 7.28 12.22 1.72
N PRO A 206 8.36 12.67 2.37
CA PRO A 206 9.34 11.75 2.95
C PRO A 206 8.81 11.12 4.25
N PHE A 207 9.29 9.91 4.53
CA PHE A 207 9.10 9.26 5.83
C PHE A 207 10.44 8.76 6.39
N ALA A 208 10.55 8.69 7.72
CA ALA A 208 11.80 8.40 8.40
C ALA A 208 12.00 6.92 8.74
N ALA A 209 10.93 6.16 8.86
CA ALA A 209 10.97 4.75 9.26
C ALA A 209 9.66 4.06 8.92
N MET A 210 9.72 2.75 8.80
CA MET A 210 8.55 1.87 8.68
C MET A 210 8.71 0.68 9.63
N ASP A 211 7.62 -0.02 9.91
CA ASP A 211 7.61 -1.20 10.78
C ASP A 211 8.59 -2.28 10.31
N ALA A 212 8.63 -2.54 9.00
CA ALA A 212 9.57 -3.49 8.42
C ALA A 212 11.03 -3.12 8.69
N THR A 213 11.38 -1.84 8.82
CA THR A 213 12.73 -1.39 9.20
C THR A 213 13.12 -1.98 10.55
N TYR A 214 12.27 -1.84 11.53
CA TYR A 214 12.55 -2.33 12.88
C TYR A 214 12.45 -3.86 12.97
N LEU A 215 11.36 -4.45 12.48
CA LEU A 215 11.04 -5.86 12.67
C LEU A 215 11.87 -6.81 11.80
N ARG A 216 12.27 -6.39 10.59
CA ARG A 216 12.93 -7.29 9.61
C ARG A 216 14.40 -6.97 9.39
N TYR A 217 14.78 -5.70 9.45
CA TYR A 217 16.14 -5.30 9.09
C TYR A 217 17.02 -4.98 10.31
N LEU A 218 16.45 -4.32 11.31
CA LEU A 218 17.17 -3.98 12.53
C LEU A 218 16.99 -5.01 13.65
N ASN A 219 16.06 -5.97 13.49
CA ASN A 219 15.71 -6.98 14.50
C ASN A 219 15.44 -6.37 15.87
N VAL A 220 14.81 -5.20 15.92
CA VAL A 220 14.36 -4.58 17.17
C VAL A 220 13.09 -5.32 17.61
N PRO A 221 13.04 -5.87 18.83
CA PRO A 221 11.89 -6.61 19.33
C PRO A 221 10.64 -5.74 19.56
#